data_df1ce28499a272357430c07209557c1d
#
_entry.id   df1ce28499a272357430c07209557c1d
#
_cell.length_a   1.000
_cell.length_b   1.000
_cell.length_c   1.000
_cell.angle_alpha   90.00
_cell.angle_beta   90.00
_cell.angle_gamma   90.00
#
_symmetry.space_group_name_H-M   'P 1'
#
loop_
_entity.id
_entity.type
_entity.pdbx_description
1 polymer ?
#
loop_
_entity_poly.entity_id
_entity_poly.type
_entity_poly.pdbx_seq_one_letter_code
_entity_poly.pdbx_strand_id
1 'polypeptide(L)'
;LRHYPPNLAMLSLLPMAVRMAGPREAILNAVIRKNYGCTHIIVGPEHASPPGARDGSQRFYSLYSAQHLLGRFQDELGIQMIPIQEMRYVPDLKKFLPIEQVEREGRNGLKFTDRDLREHLGHNHDIPNWFSYPDVIAKLRRVFPERNKQGLTLFFTGLSGAGKSTLAKILYAKFIEAGGRPVTLLDGDIVRRNLSSELGFSREHRDLNIRRIGFVASEITKNGGVAICAPIAPYTATRRFVRETIEQYGAFIEIHVATPLEVCEERDRKGLYAKARKGLIPEFTGVSDPYESPENPEIRIDTSELSPMAAAQEIFLYLLRENYLDTNDPEDELLLG
;
A
#
# COMPACT_ATOMS: atom_id res chain seq x y z
N LEU A 1 -6.21 27.90 6.70
CA LEU A 1 -6.33 29.35 6.43
C LEU A 1 -5.46 30.26 7.32
N ARG A 2 -4.92 29.75 8.45
CA ARG A 2 -4.14 30.55 9.42
C ARG A 2 -2.90 31.24 8.85
N HIS A 3 -2.33 30.67 7.77
CA HIS A 3 -1.12 31.19 7.10
C HIS A 3 -1.40 32.24 6.02
N TYR A 4 -2.65 32.58 5.80
CA TYR A 4 -3.07 33.61 4.84
C TYR A 4 -3.58 34.86 5.57
N PRO A 5 -3.35 36.05 5.03
CA PRO A 5 -3.93 37.25 5.58
C PRO A 5 -5.47 37.14 5.69
N PRO A 6 -6.08 37.73 6.72
CA PRO A 6 -7.54 37.72 6.88
C PRO A 6 -8.23 38.22 5.60
N ASN A 7 -9.30 37.56 5.19
CA ASN A 7 -10.12 37.87 4.02
C ASN A 7 -9.44 37.73 2.63
N LEU A 8 -8.19 37.24 2.59
CA LEU A 8 -7.51 37.00 1.32
C LEU A 8 -7.77 35.58 0.75
N ALA A 9 -8.09 34.60 1.62
CA ALA A 9 -8.30 33.24 1.21
C ALA A 9 -9.61 32.67 1.78
N MET A 10 -10.33 31.94 0.95
CA MET A 10 -11.54 31.20 1.32
C MET A 10 -11.34 29.72 0.99
N LEU A 11 -11.78 28.84 1.87
CA LEU A 11 -11.79 27.38 1.63
C LEU A 11 -13.23 26.95 1.31
N SER A 12 -13.39 26.30 0.16
CA SER A 12 -14.63 25.62 -0.21
C SER A 12 -14.35 24.15 -0.47
N LEU A 13 -15.25 23.29 0.01
CA LEU A 13 -15.16 21.85 -0.24
C LEU A 13 -15.94 21.51 -1.51
N LEU A 14 -15.28 20.79 -2.41
CA LEU A 14 -15.88 20.32 -3.65
C LEU A 14 -16.08 18.79 -3.56
N PRO A 15 -17.33 18.32 -3.39
CA PRO A 15 -17.63 16.88 -3.32
C PRO A 15 -17.63 16.28 -4.73
N MET A 16 -16.45 16.06 -5.27
CA MET A 16 -16.25 15.50 -6.61
C MET A 16 -15.20 14.38 -6.57
N ALA A 17 -15.49 13.27 -7.22
CA ALA A 17 -14.51 12.22 -7.41
C ALA A 17 -13.45 12.66 -8.44
N VAL A 18 -12.18 12.64 -8.04
CA VAL A 18 -11.04 12.84 -8.94
C VAL A 18 -10.90 11.61 -9.83
N ARG A 19 -10.82 11.82 -11.15
CA ARG A 19 -10.78 10.73 -12.15
C ARG A 19 -9.40 10.50 -12.74
N MET A 20 -8.44 11.37 -12.44
CA MET A 20 -7.08 11.32 -13.00
C MET A 20 -7.05 11.31 -14.53
N ALA A 21 -7.98 12.03 -15.17
CA ALA A 21 -8.15 12.07 -16.63
C ALA A 21 -7.33 13.17 -17.32
N GLY A 22 -6.32 13.72 -16.63
CA GLY A 22 -5.34 14.67 -17.16
C GLY A 22 -5.97 15.89 -17.85
N PRO A 23 -5.63 16.14 -19.15
CA PRO A 23 -6.11 17.32 -19.86
C PRO A 23 -7.62 17.50 -19.88
N ARG A 24 -8.38 16.41 -20.02
CA ARG A 24 -9.85 16.48 -20.02
C ARG A 24 -10.41 16.84 -18.65
N GLU A 25 -9.80 16.35 -17.59
CA GLU A 25 -10.21 16.70 -16.23
C GLU A 25 -9.83 18.15 -15.90
N ALA A 26 -8.76 18.69 -16.47
CA ALA A 26 -8.42 20.09 -16.33
C ALA A 26 -9.53 21.02 -16.90
N ILE A 27 -10.13 20.66 -18.03
CA ILE A 27 -11.29 21.36 -18.58
C ILE A 27 -12.48 21.28 -17.62
N LEU A 28 -12.82 20.08 -17.14
CA LEU A 28 -13.91 19.90 -16.17
C LEU A 28 -13.66 20.71 -14.89
N ASN A 29 -12.43 20.69 -14.38
CA ASN A 29 -12.02 21.46 -13.23
C ASN A 29 -12.17 22.97 -13.44
N ALA A 30 -11.89 23.47 -14.64
CA ALA A 30 -12.08 24.89 -15.01
C ALA A 30 -13.57 25.27 -15.02
N VAL A 31 -14.42 24.45 -15.66
CA VAL A 31 -15.88 24.65 -15.69
C VAL A 31 -16.46 24.70 -14.26
N ILE A 32 -16.08 23.76 -13.43
CA ILE A 32 -16.57 23.71 -12.05
C ILE A 32 -16.15 24.96 -11.28
N ARG A 33 -14.87 25.34 -11.35
CA ARG A 33 -14.37 26.53 -10.64
C ARG A 33 -15.03 27.81 -11.13
N LYS A 34 -15.30 27.93 -12.45
CA LYS A 34 -16.10 29.03 -12.99
C LYS A 34 -17.48 29.03 -12.36
N ASN A 35 -18.16 27.93 -12.24
CA ASN A 35 -19.49 27.82 -11.60
C ASN A 35 -19.45 28.20 -10.11
N TYR A 36 -18.30 28.09 -9.44
CA TYR A 36 -18.07 28.62 -8.09
C TYR A 36 -17.68 30.11 -8.07
N GLY A 37 -17.70 30.79 -9.21
CA GLY A 37 -17.42 32.23 -9.34
C GLY A 37 -15.93 32.55 -9.52
N CYS A 38 -15.06 31.56 -9.77
CA CYS A 38 -13.66 31.85 -10.05
C CYS A 38 -13.47 32.43 -11.43
N THR A 39 -12.63 33.46 -11.53
CA THR A 39 -12.22 34.10 -12.82
C THR A 39 -10.92 33.48 -13.34
N HIS A 40 -10.13 32.85 -12.48
CA HIS A 40 -8.84 32.26 -12.82
C HIS A 40 -8.71 30.87 -12.22
N ILE A 41 -7.93 29.99 -12.87
CA ILE A 41 -7.55 28.66 -12.40
C ILE A 41 -6.05 28.47 -12.49
N ILE A 42 -5.44 28.00 -11.41
CA ILE A 42 -4.03 27.63 -11.38
C ILE A 42 -3.88 26.20 -11.89
N VAL A 43 -2.99 25.97 -12.86
CA VAL A 43 -2.74 24.66 -13.47
C VAL A 43 -1.26 24.34 -13.39
N GLY A 44 -0.93 23.29 -12.66
CA GLY A 44 0.44 22.78 -12.52
C GLY A 44 0.89 21.90 -13.69
N PRO A 45 2.16 21.43 -13.68
CA PRO A 45 2.74 20.64 -14.76
C PRO A 45 2.02 19.30 -15.04
N GLU A 46 1.60 18.61 -14.00
CA GLU A 46 0.96 17.28 -14.05
C GLU A 46 -0.50 17.32 -13.58
N HIS A 47 -1.19 18.44 -13.85
CA HIS A 47 -2.54 18.67 -13.35
C HIS A 47 -3.51 17.55 -13.72
N ALA A 48 -4.14 16.95 -12.70
CA ALA A 48 -5.08 15.83 -12.81
C ALA A 48 -4.53 14.58 -13.53
N SER A 49 -3.21 14.42 -13.63
CA SER A 49 -2.58 13.23 -14.18
C SER A 49 -2.53 12.12 -13.14
N PRO A 50 -2.70 10.84 -13.54
CA PRO A 50 -2.44 9.74 -12.64
C PRO A 50 -0.95 9.73 -12.24
N PRO A 51 -0.62 9.26 -11.03
CA PRO A 51 0.78 9.08 -10.65
C PRO A 51 1.46 8.15 -11.67
N GLY A 52 2.69 8.45 -12.04
CA GLY A 52 3.49 7.57 -12.91
C GLY A 52 3.65 6.18 -12.33
N ALA A 53 4.05 5.21 -13.15
CA ALA A 53 4.34 3.86 -12.70
C ALA A 53 5.33 3.86 -11.52
N ARG A 54 5.24 2.88 -10.62
CA ARG A 54 6.07 2.80 -9.40
C ARG A 54 7.58 2.80 -9.70
N ASP A 55 7.95 2.35 -10.88
CA ASP A 55 9.33 2.31 -11.40
C ASP A 55 9.81 3.64 -12.01
N GLY A 56 8.95 4.67 -12.07
CA GLY A 56 9.28 5.97 -12.66
C GLY A 56 9.34 5.99 -14.19
N SER A 57 9.02 4.89 -14.86
CA SER A 57 9.34 4.68 -16.28
C SER A 57 8.40 5.35 -17.28
N GLN A 58 7.16 5.71 -16.92
CA GLN A 58 6.27 6.33 -17.89
C GLN A 58 5.18 7.21 -17.28
N ARG A 59 5.17 8.50 -17.68
CA ARG A 59 4.03 9.39 -17.43
C ARG A 59 2.88 9.01 -18.36
N PHE A 60 1.67 8.96 -17.82
CA PHE A 60 0.48 8.65 -18.62
C PHE A 60 0.14 9.80 -19.61
N TYR A 61 0.34 11.05 -19.17
CA TYR A 61 0.23 12.24 -20.01
C TYR A 61 1.57 12.97 -20.03
N SER A 62 1.86 13.65 -21.15
CA SER A 62 3.05 14.51 -21.24
C SER A 62 2.95 15.69 -20.29
N LEU A 63 4.11 16.15 -19.82
CA LEU A 63 4.20 17.34 -18.97
C LEU A 63 3.54 18.53 -19.65
N TYR A 64 2.79 19.32 -18.90
CA TYR A 64 2.03 20.50 -19.37
C TYR A 64 0.88 20.22 -20.34
N SER A 65 0.53 18.96 -20.65
CA SER A 65 -0.56 18.63 -21.56
C SER A 65 -1.90 19.21 -21.14
N ALA A 66 -2.16 19.30 -19.82
CA ALA A 66 -3.34 19.95 -19.26
C ALA A 66 -3.35 21.45 -19.50
N GLN A 67 -2.21 22.12 -19.36
CA GLN A 67 -2.07 23.55 -19.66
C GLN A 67 -2.29 23.84 -21.15
N HIS A 68 -1.69 23.03 -22.03
CA HIS A 68 -1.86 23.17 -23.47
C HIS A 68 -3.32 23.03 -23.89
N LEU A 69 -4.02 22.04 -23.37
CA LEU A 69 -5.43 21.85 -23.73
C LEU A 69 -6.30 22.97 -23.16
N LEU A 70 -6.17 23.29 -21.87
CA LEU A 70 -6.98 24.32 -21.24
C LEU A 70 -6.73 25.72 -21.87
N GLY A 71 -5.48 26.05 -22.20
CA GLY A 71 -5.12 27.28 -22.85
C GLY A 71 -5.84 27.52 -24.20
N ARG A 72 -6.18 26.44 -24.92
CA ARG A 72 -6.94 26.52 -26.18
C ARG A 72 -8.41 26.86 -25.99
N PHE A 73 -8.98 26.58 -24.83
CA PHE A 73 -10.41 26.73 -24.54
C PHE A 73 -10.73 27.79 -23.48
N GLN A 74 -9.72 28.48 -22.91
CA GLN A 74 -9.94 29.42 -21.82
C GLN A 74 -10.88 30.57 -22.16
N ASP A 75 -10.84 31.06 -23.38
CA ASP A 75 -11.71 32.16 -23.85
C ASP A 75 -13.17 31.69 -24.00
N GLU A 76 -13.38 30.50 -24.57
CA GLU A 76 -14.68 29.84 -24.70
C GLU A 76 -15.29 29.52 -23.32
N LEU A 77 -14.47 29.02 -22.42
CA LEU A 77 -14.86 28.72 -21.06
C LEU A 77 -15.09 29.97 -20.21
N GLY A 78 -14.49 31.10 -20.58
CA GLY A 78 -14.56 32.35 -19.82
C GLY A 78 -13.90 32.25 -18.43
N ILE A 79 -12.81 31.50 -18.31
CA ILE A 79 -11.96 31.42 -17.14
C ILE A 79 -10.49 31.40 -17.58
N GLN A 80 -9.67 32.25 -16.98
CA GLN A 80 -8.27 32.41 -17.37
C GLN A 80 -7.38 31.36 -16.66
N MET A 81 -6.46 30.77 -17.40
CA MET A 81 -5.48 29.84 -16.84
C MET A 81 -4.23 30.60 -16.37
N ILE A 82 -3.78 30.28 -15.17
CA ILE A 82 -2.46 30.67 -14.64
C ILE A 82 -1.58 29.43 -14.68
N PRO A 83 -0.68 29.29 -15.68
CA PRO A 83 0.22 28.15 -15.76
C PRO A 83 1.33 28.28 -14.72
N ILE A 84 1.58 27.21 -13.98
CA ILE A 84 2.75 27.11 -13.09
C ILE A 84 3.73 26.13 -13.70
N GLN A 85 5.00 26.53 -13.76
CA GLN A 85 6.12 25.68 -14.17
C GLN A 85 6.55 24.75 -13.05
N GLU A 86 7.34 23.74 -13.36
CA GLU A 86 7.98 22.89 -12.34
C GLU A 86 8.97 23.74 -11.53
N MET A 87 8.76 23.76 -10.22
CA MET A 87 9.55 24.57 -9.29
C MET A 87 10.54 23.72 -8.53
N ARG A 88 11.68 24.31 -8.18
CA ARG A 88 12.69 23.74 -7.28
C ARG A 88 12.95 24.69 -6.13
N TYR A 89 13.13 24.15 -4.94
CA TYR A 89 13.60 24.94 -3.80
C TYR A 89 15.11 25.11 -3.88
N VAL A 90 15.58 26.34 -3.83
CA VAL A 90 17.01 26.70 -3.85
C VAL A 90 17.44 27.09 -2.44
N PRO A 91 18.19 26.24 -1.70
CA PRO A 91 18.52 26.47 -0.29
C PRO A 91 19.28 27.78 -0.04
N ASP A 92 20.23 28.10 -0.91
CA ASP A 92 21.06 29.30 -0.79
C ASP A 92 20.26 30.59 -0.82
N LEU A 93 19.17 30.58 -1.60
CA LEU A 93 18.28 31.73 -1.74
C LEU A 93 17.04 31.64 -0.84
N LYS A 94 16.80 30.49 -0.21
CA LYS A 94 15.58 30.19 0.55
C LYS A 94 14.31 30.49 -0.23
N LYS A 95 14.31 30.19 -1.54
CA LYS A 95 13.22 30.50 -2.49
C LYS A 95 12.95 29.33 -3.43
N PHE A 96 11.73 29.28 -3.95
CA PHE A 96 11.37 28.45 -5.09
C PHE A 96 11.65 29.19 -6.39
N LEU A 97 12.36 28.55 -7.32
CA LEU A 97 12.61 29.04 -8.66
C LEU A 97 12.12 28.02 -9.70
N PRO A 98 11.70 28.49 -10.90
CA PRO A 98 11.43 27.60 -12.04
C PRO A 98 12.65 26.73 -12.36
N ILE A 99 12.43 25.47 -12.72
CA ILE A 99 13.52 24.52 -13.03
C ILE A 99 14.47 25.05 -14.10
N GLU A 100 13.94 25.69 -15.15
CA GLU A 100 14.74 26.28 -16.23
C GLU A 100 15.70 27.39 -15.74
N GLN A 101 15.26 28.16 -14.73
CA GLN A 101 16.10 29.17 -14.12
C GLN A 101 17.19 28.54 -13.26
N VAL A 102 16.85 27.50 -12.50
CA VAL A 102 17.81 26.76 -11.65
C VAL A 102 18.90 26.14 -12.52
N GLU A 103 18.53 25.53 -13.64
CA GLU A 103 19.48 24.92 -14.58
C GLU A 103 20.35 25.97 -15.28
N ARG A 104 19.76 27.06 -15.76
CA ARG A 104 20.51 28.15 -16.40
C ARG A 104 21.52 28.82 -15.45
N GLU A 105 21.17 28.92 -14.17
CA GLU A 105 22.05 29.53 -13.17
C GLU A 105 23.00 28.52 -12.52
N GLY A 106 22.94 27.22 -12.90
CA GLY A 106 23.79 26.16 -12.37
C GLY A 106 23.60 25.94 -10.87
N ARG A 107 22.40 26.18 -10.32
CA ARG A 107 22.13 26.10 -8.89
C ARG A 107 21.69 24.70 -8.47
N ASN A 108 21.89 24.37 -7.20
CA ASN A 108 21.34 23.15 -6.59
C ASN A 108 19.87 23.36 -6.23
N GLY A 109 18.95 22.76 -7.00
CA GLY A 109 17.52 22.83 -6.77
C GLY A 109 16.96 21.54 -6.19
N LEU A 110 16.40 21.60 -4.97
CA LEU A 110 15.78 20.47 -4.30
C LEU A 110 14.33 20.26 -4.73
N LYS A 111 13.95 19.00 -4.87
CA LYS A 111 12.55 18.56 -5.08
C LYS A 111 12.14 17.70 -3.88
N PHE A 112 10.92 17.92 -3.42
CA PHE A 112 10.27 17.05 -2.45
C PHE A 112 8.86 16.77 -2.96
N THR A 113 8.55 15.51 -3.17
CA THR A 113 7.31 15.08 -3.82
C THR A 113 6.30 14.55 -2.81
N ASP A 114 5.05 14.33 -3.25
CA ASP A 114 4.05 13.65 -2.42
C ASP A 114 4.46 12.23 -2.05
N ARG A 115 5.29 11.58 -2.87
CA ARG A 115 5.88 10.27 -2.56
C ARG A 115 6.85 10.38 -1.40
N ASP A 116 7.79 11.35 -1.48
CA ASP A 116 8.77 11.59 -0.41
C ASP A 116 8.05 11.96 0.90
N LEU A 117 6.98 12.77 0.80
CA LEU A 117 6.15 13.10 1.96
C LEU A 117 5.56 11.86 2.63
N ARG A 118 4.97 10.96 1.85
CA ARG A 118 4.37 9.72 2.39
C ARG A 118 5.42 8.80 3.01
N GLU A 119 6.58 8.70 2.38
CA GLU A 119 7.71 7.93 2.88
C GLU A 119 8.22 8.51 4.22
N HIS A 120 8.46 9.82 4.26
CA HIS A 120 8.89 10.51 5.49
C HIS A 120 7.84 10.42 6.62
N LEU A 121 6.55 10.51 6.31
CA LEU A 121 5.49 10.30 7.30
C LEU A 121 5.49 8.87 7.82
N GLY A 122 5.63 7.88 6.92
CA GLY A 122 5.61 6.46 7.27
C GLY A 122 6.79 6.02 8.13
N HIS A 123 7.97 6.64 7.95
CA HIS A 123 9.21 6.32 8.69
C HIS A 123 9.56 7.34 9.77
N ASN A 124 8.67 8.27 10.06
CA ASN A 124 8.92 9.38 11.01
C ASN A 124 10.15 10.24 10.68
N HIS A 125 10.57 10.29 9.43
CA HIS A 125 11.67 11.15 9.00
C HIS A 125 11.27 12.62 9.02
N ASP A 126 12.27 13.49 9.15
CA ASP A 126 12.05 14.94 9.12
C ASP A 126 11.55 15.40 7.75
N ILE A 127 10.48 16.20 7.76
CA ILE A 127 9.93 16.84 6.57
C ILE A 127 10.50 18.26 6.49
N PRO A 128 11.08 18.66 5.35
CA PRO A 128 11.70 19.96 5.24
C PRO A 128 10.73 21.12 5.53
N ASN A 129 11.15 22.07 6.37
CA ASN A 129 10.33 23.24 6.76
C ASN A 129 9.96 24.14 5.59
N TRP A 130 10.70 24.09 4.47
CA TRP A 130 10.38 24.81 3.25
C TRP A 130 9.27 24.14 2.43
N PHE A 131 8.99 22.86 2.68
CA PHE A 131 7.93 22.12 1.95
C PHE A 131 6.53 22.42 2.50
N SER A 132 6.38 22.47 3.81
CA SER A 132 5.08 22.73 4.45
C SER A 132 5.25 23.36 5.83
N TYR A 133 4.16 23.92 6.36
CA TYR A 133 4.15 24.52 7.69
C TYR A 133 4.16 23.46 8.79
N PRO A 134 4.83 23.71 9.94
CA PRO A 134 4.96 22.75 11.03
C PRO A 134 3.62 22.23 11.58
N ASP A 135 2.62 23.09 11.71
CA ASP A 135 1.28 22.72 12.19
C ASP A 135 0.51 21.86 11.16
N VAL A 136 0.75 22.04 9.86
CA VAL A 136 0.23 21.18 8.80
C VAL A 136 0.89 19.81 8.89
N ILE A 137 2.22 19.75 9.06
CA ILE A 137 2.97 18.49 9.23
C ILE A 137 2.49 17.74 10.48
N ALA A 138 2.33 18.44 11.61
CA ALA A 138 1.79 17.84 12.83
C ALA A 138 0.38 17.24 12.61
N LYS A 139 -0.46 17.90 11.81
CA LYS A 139 -1.77 17.38 11.44
C LYS A 139 -1.67 16.17 10.51
N LEU A 140 -0.76 16.21 9.53
CA LEU A 140 -0.52 15.08 8.63
C LEU A 140 -0.04 13.85 9.38
N ARG A 141 0.94 13.99 10.29
CA ARG A 141 1.40 12.89 11.17
C ARG A 141 0.29 12.27 12.00
N ARG A 142 -0.71 13.06 12.37
CA ARG A 142 -1.87 12.59 13.12
C ARG A 142 -2.87 11.80 12.24
N VAL A 143 -3.03 12.22 10.97
CA VAL A 143 -3.93 11.56 9.99
C VAL A 143 -3.26 10.36 9.34
N PHE A 144 -1.96 10.46 9.10
CA PHE A 144 -1.10 9.42 8.53
C PHE A 144 -0.01 9.07 9.56
N PRO A 145 -0.33 8.26 10.56
CA PRO A 145 0.64 7.84 11.57
C PRO A 145 1.75 6.99 10.95
N GLU A 146 2.85 6.85 11.66
CA GLU A 146 3.95 5.96 11.30
C GLU A 146 3.45 4.53 11.03
N ARG A 147 4.14 3.80 10.16
CA ARG A 147 3.71 2.45 9.75
C ARG A 147 3.58 1.49 10.93
N ASN A 148 4.48 1.58 11.93
CA ASN A 148 4.43 0.80 13.16
C ASN A 148 3.21 1.08 14.05
N LYS A 149 2.54 2.22 13.84
CA LYS A 149 1.30 2.63 14.54
C LYS A 149 0.04 2.39 13.73
N GLN A 150 0.17 2.00 12.46
CA GLN A 150 -0.97 1.65 11.60
C GLN A 150 -1.37 0.20 11.80
N GLY A 151 -2.62 -0.13 11.48
CA GLY A 151 -3.03 -1.52 11.38
C GLY A 151 -2.32 -2.23 10.25
N LEU A 152 -2.06 -3.53 10.42
CA LEU A 152 -1.27 -4.35 9.52
C LEU A 152 -1.93 -5.71 9.31
N THR A 153 -1.99 -6.16 8.06
CA THR A 153 -2.31 -7.55 7.73
C THR A 153 -1.11 -8.25 7.11
N LEU A 154 -0.64 -9.33 7.73
CA LEU A 154 0.27 -10.29 7.14
C LEU A 154 -0.57 -11.42 6.52
N PHE A 155 -0.57 -11.48 5.19
CA PHE A 155 -1.41 -12.42 4.45
C PHE A 155 -0.56 -13.48 3.77
N PHE A 156 -0.48 -14.66 4.39
CA PHE A 156 0.23 -15.80 3.82
C PHE A 156 -0.57 -16.45 2.70
N THR A 157 0.15 -16.89 1.67
CA THR A 157 -0.36 -17.76 0.62
C THR A 157 0.66 -18.84 0.27
N GLY A 158 0.22 -19.97 -0.27
CA GLY A 158 1.07 -21.10 -0.62
C GLY A 158 0.37 -22.43 -0.42
N LEU A 159 0.97 -23.52 -0.91
CA LEU A 159 0.43 -24.87 -0.88
C LEU A 159 0.20 -25.41 0.55
N SER A 160 -0.64 -26.42 0.69
CA SER A 160 -0.75 -27.18 1.95
C SER A 160 0.62 -27.79 2.28
N GLY A 161 1.03 -27.78 3.54
CA GLY A 161 2.37 -28.30 3.92
C GLY A 161 3.54 -27.33 3.67
N ALA A 162 3.33 -26.17 3.02
CA ALA A 162 4.40 -25.20 2.74
C ALA A 162 4.99 -24.52 3.99
N GLY A 163 4.38 -24.62 5.17
CA GLY A 163 4.92 -24.04 6.41
C GLY A 163 4.19 -22.78 6.90
N LYS A 164 3.16 -22.28 6.21
CA LYS A 164 2.42 -21.04 6.54
C LYS A 164 2.00 -20.93 8.00
N SER A 165 1.28 -21.93 8.51
CA SER A 165 0.79 -21.92 9.90
C SER A 165 1.91 -21.94 10.94
N THR A 166 3.05 -22.55 10.63
CA THR A 166 4.22 -22.55 11.50
C THR A 166 4.84 -21.16 11.57
N LEU A 167 5.08 -20.54 10.41
CA LEU A 167 5.60 -19.17 10.32
C LEU A 167 4.65 -18.16 10.98
N ALA A 168 3.35 -18.27 10.70
CA ALA A 168 2.34 -17.41 11.29
C ALA A 168 2.32 -17.48 12.84
N LYS A 169 2.50 -18.67 13.41
CA LYS A 169 2.57 -18.84 14.89
C LYS A 169 3.85 -18.26 15.48
N ILE A 170 4.99 -18.40 14.81
CA ILE A 170 6.26 -17.81 15.27
C ILE A 170 6.14 -16.29 15.24
N LEU A 171 5.65 -15.71 14.14
CA LEU A 171 5.43 -14.25 14.04
C LEU A 171 4.40 -13.78 15.07
N TYR A 172 3.33 -14.53 15.29
CA TYR A 172 2.34 -14.19 16.31
C TYR A 172 2.98 -14.05 17.69
N ALA A 173 3.86 -15.00 18.09
CA ALA A 173 4.60 -14.91 19.34
C ALA A 173 5.53 -13.69 19.37
N LYS A 174 6.32 -13.46 18.31
CA LYS A 174 7.21 -12.28 18.21
C LYS A 174 6.45 -10.95 18.31
N PHE A 175 5.28 -10.84 17.67
CA PHE A 175 4.45 -9.63 17.79
C PHE A 175 3.88 -9.42 19.19
N ILE A 176 3.55 -10.48 19.91
CA ILE A 176 3.13 -10.39 21.31
C ILE A 176 4.29 -9.95 22.20
N GLU A 177 5.48 -10.49 21.97
CA GLU A 177 6.71 -10.13 22.71
C GLU A 177 7.08 -8.66 22.46
N ALA A 178 7.02 -8.19 21.21
CA ALA A 178 7.25 -6.80 20.87
C ALA A 178 6.20 -5.84 21.48
N GLY A 179 4.99 -6.29 21.69
CA GLY A 179 3.90 -5.49 22.28
C GLY A 179 3.35 -4.41 21.37
N GLY A 180 2.71 -3.41 21.95
CA GLY A 180 2.26 -2.19 21.28
C GLY A 180 0.93 -2.28 20.55
N ARG A 181 0.63 -3.38 19.82
CA ARG A 181 -0.62 -3.54 19.05
C ARG A 181 -1.31 -4.88 19.34
N PRO A 182 -2.66 -4.91 19.36
CA PRO A 182 -3.39 -6.19 19.41
C PRO A 182 -3.08 -7.05 18.20
N VAL A 183 -2.80 -8.35 18.43
CA VAL A 183 -2.48 -9.31 17.36
C VAL A 183 -3.53 -10.40 17.30
N THR A 184 -4.01 -10.72 16.11
CA THR A 184 -4.97 -11.80 15.88
C THR A 184 -4.45 -12.77 14.84
N LEU A 185 -4.40 -14.07 15.20
CA LEU A 185 -4.05 -15.14 14.28
C LEU A 185 -5.31 -15.73 13.64
N LEU A 186 -5.43 -15.60 12.32
CA LEU A 186 -6.48 -16.18 11.49
C LEU A 186 -5.93 -17.38 10.71
N ASP A 187 -5.62 -18.46 11.43
CA ASP A 187 -5.19 -19.72 10.81
C ASP A 187 -6.40 -20.47 10.21
N GLY A 188 -6.18 -21.15 9.08
CA GLY A 188 -7.24 -21.80 8.31
C GLY A 188 -8.12 -22.77 9.11
N ASP A 189 -7.55 -23.51 10.04
CA ASP A 189 -8.30 -24.46 10.89
C ASP A 189 -9.19 -23.73 11.91
N ILE A 190 -8.71 -22.62 12.49
CA ILE A 190 -9.46 -21.78 13.44
C ILE A 190 -10.62 -21.08 12.71
N VAL A 191 -10.34 -20.52 11.54
CA VAL A 191 -11.35 -19.81 10.74
C VAL A 191 -12.45 -20.78 10.28
N ARG A 192 -12.09 -21.96 9.77
CA ARG A 192 -13.07 -22.94 9.34
C ARG A 192 -13.98 -23.39 10.49
N ARG A 193 -13.46 -23.53 11.68
CA ARG A 193 -14.26 -23.95 12.85
C ARG A 193 -15.24 -22.87 13.30
N ASN A 194 -14.84 -21.62 13.29
CA ASN A 194 -15.59 -20.54 13.92
C ASN A 194 -16.35 -19.64 12.93
N LEU A 195 -15.83 -19.48 11.70
CA LEU A 195 -16.37 -18.53 10.72
C LEU A 195 -16.95 -19.20 9.47
N SER A 196 -16.52 -20.41 9.15
CA SER A 196 -16.79 -21.04 7.87
C SER A 196 -17.00 -22.56 8.04
N SER A 197 -17.61 -22.98 9.15
CA SER A 197 -17.84 -24.42 9.46
C SER A 197 -18.78 -25.09 8.47
N GLU A 198 -19.69 -24.34 7.82
CA GLU A 198 -20.61 -24.83 6.82
C GLU A 198 -20.00 -24.96 5.42
N LEU A 199 -18.82 -24.36 5.19
CA LEU A 199 -18.19 -24.37 3.87
C LEU A 199 -17.42 -25.65 3.60
N GLY A 200 -17.64 -26.25 2.42
CA GLY A 200 -16.86 -27.35 1.87
C GLY A 200 -15.54 -26.88 1.24
N PHE A 201 -15.04 -27.66 0.26
CA PHE A 201 -13.77 -27.43 -0.40
C PHE A 201 -13.90 -27.08 -1.89
N SER A 202 -15.13 -26.86 -2.40
CA SER A 202 -15.31 -26.38 -3.76
C SER A 202 -14.59 -25.04 -3.97
N ARG A 203 -14.36 -24.66 -5.21
CA ARG A 203 -13.73 -23.38 -5.59
C ARG A 203 -14.48 -22.20 -4.98
N GLU A 204 -15.79 -22.17 -5.10
CA GLU A 204 -16.67 -21.12 -4.58
C GLU A 204 -16.58 -21.02 -3.06
N HIS A 205 -16.57 -22.17 -2.36
CA HIS A 205 -16.46 -22.20 -0.91
C HIS A 205 -15.08 -21.76 -0.43
N ARG A 206 -14.02 -22.08 -1.17
CA ARG A 206 -12.66 -21.59 -0.86
C ARG A 206 -12.60 -20.07 -1.05
N ASP A 207 -13.13 -19.55 -2.15
CA ASP A 207 -13.18 -18.11 -2.40
C ASP A 207 -13.96 -17.37 -1.32
N LEU A 208 -15.14 -17.88 -0.98
CA LEU A 208 -15.96 -17.28 0.09
C LEU A 208 -15.23 -17.28 1.43
N ASN A 209 -14.54 -18.37 1.77
CA ASN A 209 -13.75 -18.45 2.99
C ASN A 209 -12.63 -17.41 3.03
N ILE A 210 -11.90 -17.22 1.91
CA ILE A 210 -10.83 -16.21 1.81
C ILE A 210 -11.40 -14.79 1.92
N ARG A 211 -12.55 -14.50 1.30
CA ARG A 211 -13.23 -13.21 1.42
C ARG A 211 -13.65 -12.91 2.86
N ARG A 212 -14.17 -13.92 3.60
CA ARG A 212 -14.50 -13.78 5.03
C ARG A 212 -13.27 -13.50 5.88
N ILE A 213 -12.17 -14.22 5.64
CA ILE A 213 -10.88 -13.94 6.29
C ILE A 213 -10.45 -12.50 6.01
N GLY A 214 -10.51 -12.07 4.76
CA GLY A 214 -10.17 -10.72 4.33
C GLY A 214 -11.01 -9.65 5.02
N PHE A 215 -12.31 -9.87 5.14
CA PHE A 215 -13.20 -8.94 5.86
C PHE A 215 -12.83 -8.83 7.35
N VAL A 216 -12.63 -9.95 8.03
CA VAL A 216 -12.22 -9.92 9.46
C VAL A 216 -10.86 -9.25 9.62
N ALA A 217 -9.91 -9.56 8.74
CA ALA A 217 -8.58 -8.92 8.74
C ALA A 217 -8.69 -7.40 8.49
N SER A 218 -9.57 -6.96 7.59
CA SER A 218 -9.78 -5.54 7.32
C SER A 218 -10.31 -4.78 8.55
N GLU A 219 -11.23 -5.38 9.31
CA GLU A 219 -11.75 -4.77 10.54
C GLU A 219 -10.68 -4.72 11.66
N ILE A 220 -9.81 -5.73 11.77
CA ILE A 220 -8.68 -5.71 12.69
C ILE A 220 -7.69 -4.60 12.30
N THR A 221 -7.32 -4.54 11.01
CA THR A 221 -6.41 -3.53 10.46
C THR A 221 -6.96 -2.11 10.63
N LYS A 222 -8.23 -1.90 10.32
CA LYS A 222 -8.93 -0.61 10.49
C LYS A 222 -8.89 -0.09 11.94
N ASN A 223 -8.89 -0.99 12.91
CA ASN A 223 -8.80 -0.66 14.33
C ASN A 223 -7.35 -0.64 14.88
N GLY A 224 -6.34 -0.59 14.01
CA GLY A 224 -4.93 -0.45 14.40
C GLY A 224 -4.27 -1.76 14.85
N GLY A 225 -4.96 -2.90 14.77
CA GLY A 225 -4.44 -4.21 15.14
C GLY A 225 -3.60 -4.86 14.03
N VAL A 226 -2.97 -5.98 14.38
CA VAL A 226 -2.22 -6.84 13.45
C VAL A 226 -3.02 -8.11 13.19
N ALA A 227 -3.39 -8.37 11.95
CA ALA A 227 -4.01 -9.61 11.51
C ALA A 227 -2.96 -10.49 10.81
N ILE A 228 -2.75 -11.71 11.32
CA ILE A 228 -1.88 -12.72 10.70
C ILE A 228 -2.77 -13.79 10.11
N CYS A 229 -2.92 -13.80 8.78
CA CYS A 229 -3.79 -14.71 8.04
C CYS A 229 -2.95 -15.80 7.38
N ALA A 230 -3.25 -17.08 7.64
CA ALA A 230 -2.50 -18.21 7.11
C ALA A 230 -3.33 -19.19 6.24
N PRO A 231 -4.12 -18.70 5.26
CA PRO A 231 -4.85 -19.57 4.33
C PRO A 231 -3.94 -20.08 3.20
N ILE A 232 -4.47 -20.97 2.35
CA ILE A 232 -3.85 -21.35 1.07
C ILE A 232 -3.99 -20.19 0.06
N ALA A 233 -5.18 -19.61 -0.06
CA ALA A 233 -5.54 -18.51 -0.97
C ALA A 233 -5.02 -18.71 -2.41
N PRO A 234 -5.49 -19.76 -3.13
CA PRO A 234 -4.86 -20.21 -4.36
C PRO A 234 -5.07 -19.26 -5.56
N TYR A 235 -6.10 -18.43 -5.57
CA TYR A 235 -6.51 -17.66 -6.73
C TYR A 235 -6.13 -16.19 -6.62
N THR A 236 -5.49 -15.66 -7.65
CA THR A 236 -5.01 -14.27 -7.75
C THR A 236 -6.14 -13.25 -7.60
N ALA A 237 -7.29 -13.50 -8.24
CA ALA A 237 -8.44 -12.59 -8.16
C ALA A 237 -8.93 -12.40 -6.72
N THR A 238 -8.98 -13.48 -5.94
CA THR A 238 -9.44 -13.43 -4.55
C THR A 238 -8.41 -12.74 -3.64
N ARG A 239 -7.12 -13.01 -3.84
CA ARG A 239 -6.05 -12.30 -3.10
C ARG A 239 -6.07 -10.80 -3.39
N ARG A 240 -6.23 -10.41 -4.67
CA ARG A 240 -6.39 -9.01 -5.07
C ARG A 240 -7.58 -8.34 -4.38
N PHE A 241 -8.74 -8.99 -4.39
CA PHE A 241 -9.93 -8.48 -3.70
C PHE A 241 -9.68 -8.23 -2.21
N VAL A 242 -9.00 -9.17 -1.53
CA VAL A 242 -8.66 -9.03 -0.11
C VAL A 242 -7.68 -7.88 0.10
N ARG A 243 -6.64 -7.76 -0.74
CA ARG A 243 -5.69 -6.65 -0.72
C ARG A 243 -6.40 -5.30 -0.85
N GLU A 244 -7.21 -5.13 -1.90
CA GLU A 244 -7.96 -3.89 -2.15
C GLU A 244 -8.92 -3.52 -1.00
N THR A 245 -9.47 -4.52 -0.32
CA THR A 245 -10.33 -4.31 0.85
C THR A 245 -9.54 -3.80 2.05
N ILE A 246 -8.35 -4.33 2.30
CA ILE A 246 -7.54 -4.03 3.48
C ILE A 246 -6.73 -2.73 3.32
N GLU A 247 -6.17 -2.49 2.13
CA GLU A 247 -5.34 -1.31 1.83
C GLU A 247 -6.07 0.02 2.00
N GLN A 248 -7.41 0.00 2.07
CA GLN A 248 -8.22 1.18 2.41
C GLN A 248 -8.01 1.63 3.86
N TYR A 249 -7.55 0.75 4.74
CA TYR A 249 -7.50 0.98 6.18
C TYR A 249 -6.10 0.89 6.79
N GLY A 250 -5.18 0.19 6.14
CA GLY A 250 -3.82 0.00 6.64
C GLY A 250 -2.96 -0.81 5.69
N ALA A 251 -1.87 -1.37 6.19
CA ALA A 251 -0.92 -2.11 5.37
C ALA A 251 -1.37 -3.56 5.11
N PHE A 252 -1.10 -4.01 3.88
CA PHE A 252 -1.26 -5.40 3.47
C PHE A 252 0.07 -5.94 2.94
N ILE A 253 0.60 -6.98 3.58
CA ILE A 253 1.87 -7.63 3.20
C ILE A 253 1.54 -9.06 2.76
N GLU A 254 1.66 -9.34 1.47
CA GLU A 254 1.49 -10.67 0.90
C GLU A 254 2.77 -11.47 1.07
N ILE A 255 2.69 -12.60 1.78
CA ILE A 255 3.82 -13.49 2.05
C ILE A 255 3.58 -14.79 1.28
N HIS A 256 4.29 -14.96 0.17
CA HIS A 256 4.27 -16.18 -0.61
C HIS A 256 5.23 -17.20 -0.04
N VAL A 257 4.71 -18.26 0.58
CA VAL A 257 5.51 -19.41 1.00
C VAL A 257 5.63 -20.37 -0.19
N ALA A 258 6.71 -20.17 -0.95
CA ALA A 258 6.94 -20.73 -2.28
C ALA A 258 7.60 -22.12 -2.26
N THR A 259 7.35 -22.89 -1.21
CA THR A 259 7.87 -24.27 -1.08
C THR A 259 7.34 -25.13 -2.24
N PRO A 260 8.21 -25.85 -2.96
CA PRO A 260 7.83 -26.73 -4.06
C PRO A 260 6.78 -27.78 -3.69
N LEU A 261 5.96 -28.17 -4.68
CA LEU A 261 4.88 -29.14 -4.48
C LEU A 261 5.41 -30.48 -3.95
N GLU A 262 6.52 -30.95 -4.51
CA GLU A 262 7.16 -32.21 -4.13
C GLU A 262 7.52 -32.23 -2.65
N VAL A 263 8.10 -31.17 -2.14
CA VAL A 263 8.46 -31.01 -0.72
C VAL A 263 7.20 -30.93 0.16
N CYS A 264 6.14 -30.26 -0.33
CA CYS A 264 4.87 -30.20 0.38
C CYS A 264 4.19 -31.57 0.45
N GLU A 265 4.25 -32.38 -0.62
CA GLU A 265 3.73 -33.74 -0.67
C GLU A 265 4.54 -34.68 0.24
N GLU A 266 5.86 -34.58 0.25
CA GLU A 266 6.72 -35.35 1.15
C GLU A 266 6.39 -35.11 2.63
N ARG A 267 6.16 -33.82 2.96
CA ARG A 267 5.79 -33.43 4.32
C ARG A 267 4.41 -33.93 4.74
N ASP A 268 3.44 -33.94 3.85
CA ASP A 268 2.01 -34.33 3.99
C ASP A 268 1.49 -34.64 5.42
N ARG A 269 1.75 -33.74 6.36
CA ARG A 269 1.49 -33.94 7.81
C ARG A 269 0.03 -34.32 8.15
N LYS A 270 -0.92 -33.94 7.27
CA LYS A 270 -2.35 -34.22 7.44
C LYS A 270 -2.85 -35.37 6.56
N GLY A 271 -1.99 -36.01 5.77
CA GLY A 271 -2.34 -37.07 4.82
C GLY A 271 -3.28 -36.61 3.70
N LEU A 272 -3.29 -35.31 3.41
CA LEU A 272 -4.22 -34.73 2.44
C LEU A 272 -3.78 -34.97 1.00
N TYR A 273 -2.49 -34.91 0.71
CA TYR A 273 -1.94 -35.24 -0.61
C TYR A 273 -2.14 -36.69 -0.96
N ALA A 274 -1.88 -37.58 -0.03
CA ALA A 274 -2.10 -39.02 -0.20
C ALA A 274 -3.57 -39.35 -0.53
N LYS A 275 -4.52 -38.62 0.10
CA LYS A 275 -5.95 -38.79 -0.18
C LYS A 275 -6.33 -38.15 -1.54
N ALA A 276 -5.78 -36.98 -1.87
CA ALA A 276 -6.02 -36.29 -3.14
C ALA A 276 -5.52 -37.13 -4.34
N ARG A 277 -4.32 -37.71 -4.23
CA ARG A 277 -3.75 -38.62 -5.25
C ARG A 277 -4.58 -39.89 -5.46
N LYS A 278 -5.28 -40.36 -4.41
CA LYS A 278 -6.23 -41.45 -4.49
C LYS A 278 -7.62 -41.05 -4.99
N GLY A 279 -7.82 -39.77 -5.37
CA GLY A 279 -9.13 -39.24 -5.81
C GLY A 279 -10.18 -39.09 -4.71
N LEU A 280 -9.79 -39.22 -3.42
CA LEU A 280 -10.71 -39.14 -2.28
C LEU A 280 -11.03 -37.69 -1.91
N ILE A 281 -10.22 -36.72 -2.35
CA ILE A 281 -10.46 -35.29 -2.17
C ILE A 281 -10.49 -34.68 -3.58
N PRO A 282 -11.65 -34.29 -4.08
CA PRO A 282 -11.76 -33.57 -5.37
C PRO A 282 -11.24 -32.14 -5.22
N GLU A 283 -10.83 -31.54 -6.33
CA GLU A 283 -10.42 -30.12 -6.42
C GLU A 283 -9.33 -29.74 -5.39
N PHE A 284 -8.36 -30.61 -5.14
CA PHE A 284 -7.29 -30.32 -4.18
C PHE A 284 -6.21 -29.42 -4.81
N THR A 285 -5.97 -28.27 -4.20
CA THR A 285 -5.00 -27.28 -4.67
C THR A 285 -3.59 -27.86 -4.81
N GLY A 286 -3.01 -27.75 -6.00
CA GLY A 286 -1.71 -28.29 -6.35
C GLY A 286 -1.72 -29.72 -6.90
N VAL A 287 -2.86 -30.42 -6.86
CA VAL A 287 -3.01 -31.78 -7.43
C VAL A 287 -4.04 -31.80 -8.54
N SER A 288 -5.31 -31.52 -8.24
CA SER A 288 -6.42 -31.51 -9.19
C SER A 288 -7.04 -30.13 -9.40
N ASP A 289 -6.58 -29.13 -8.67
CA ASP A 289 -6.97 -27.74 -8.81
C ASP A 289 -5.71 -26.85 -8.78
N PRO A 290 -5.62 -25.78 -9.61
CA PRO A 290 -4.42 -24.97 -9.74
C PRO A 290 -4.16 -24.12 -8.50
N TYR A 291 -2.88 -23.84 -8.28
CA TYR A 291 -2.39 -22.78 -7.42
C TYR A 291 -1.78 -21.68 -8.30
N GLU A 292 -2.37 -20.50 -8.27
CA GLU A 292 -1.89 -19.34 -9.02
C GLU A 292 -0.86 -18.59 -8.15
N SER A 293 0.43 -18.75 -8.47
CA SER A 293 1.51 -18.08 -7.74
C SER A 293 1.36 -16.55 -7.81
N PRO A 294 1.58 -15.82 -6.70
CA PRO A 294 1.63 -14.36 -6.74
C PRO A 294 2.73 -13.85 -7.67
N GLU A 295 2.43 -12.84 -8.49
CA GLU A 295 3.41 -12.21 -9.40
C GLU A 295 4.36 -11.28 -8.64
N ASN A 296 3.83 -10.48 -7.70
CA ASN A 296 4.57 -9.46 -6.97
C ASN A 296 4.20 -9.48 -5.47
N PRO A 297 4.51 -10.55 -4.73
CA PRO A 297 4.35 -10.57 -3.29
C PRO A 297 5.40 -9.65 -2.63
N GLU A 298 5.09 -9.03 -1.51
CA GLU A 298 6.06 -8.27 -0.73
C GLU A 298 7.20 -9.16 -0.21
N ILE A 299 6.88 -10.40 0.13
CA ILE A 299 7.86 -11.38 0.61
C ILE A 299 7.64 -12.72 -0.08
N ARG A 300 8.73 -13.32 -0.57
CA ARG A 300 8.73 -14.67 -1.13
C ARG A 300 9.76 -15.51 -0.39
N ILE A 301 9.30 -16.60 0.23
CA ILE A 301 10.15 -17.50 1.05
C ILE A 301 9.95 -18.95 0.59
N ASP A 302 11.06 -19.66 0.37
CA ASP A 302 11.10 -21.11 0.23
C ASP A 302 11.55 -21.73 1.55
N THR A 303 10.73 -22.62 2.09
CA THR A 303 11.03 -23.29 3.36
C THR A 303 11.64 -24.69 3.17
N SER A 304 12.11 -25.03 1.96
CA SER A 304 12.68 -26.37 1.70
C SER A 304 13.92 -26.63 2.55
N GLU A 305 14.82 -25.66 2.60
CA GLU A 305 16.11 -25.75 3.29
C GLU A 305 16.20 -24.84 4.53
N LEU A 306 15.28 -23.88 4.67
CA LEU A 306 15.27 -22.95 5.80
C LEU A 306 14.58 -23.56 7.01
N SER A 307 15.18 -23.37 8.19
CA SER A 307 14.49 -23.66 9.44
C SER A 307 13.28 -22.70 9.59
N PRO A 308 12.20 -23.12 10.26
CA PRO A 308 11.06 -22.25 10.52
C PRO A 308 11.43 -20.93 11.21
N MET A 309 12.42 -20.95 12.09
CA MET A 309 12.91 -19.76 12.79
C MET A 309 13.65 -18.83 11.84
N ALA A 310 14.54 -19.35 10.98
CA ALA A 310 15.25 -18.54 9.99
C ALA A 310 14.29 -17.88 9.00
N ALA A 311 13.32 -18.65 8.48
CA ALA A 311 12.31 -18.09 7.56
C ALA A 311 11.42 -17.02 8.24
N ALA A 312 11.05 -17.21 9.51
CA ALA A 312 10.31 -16.20 10.27
C ALA A 312 11.16 -14.96 10.55
N GLN A 313 12.48 -15.13 10.76
CA GLN A 313 13.41 -14.02 10.96
C GLN A 313 13.53 -13.14 9.69
N GLU A 314 13.58 -13.74 8.49
CA GLU A 314 13.58 -12.97 7.24
C GLU A 314 12.34 -12.06 7.12
N ILE A 315 11.15 -12.62 7.47
CA ILE A 315 9.91 -11.83 7.47
C ILE A 315 10.00 -10.70 8.50
N PHE A 316 10.48 -11.01 9.70
CA PHE A 316 10.61 -10.05 10.79
C PHE A 316 11.55 -8.90 10.43
N LEU A 317 12.71 -9.19 9.85
CA LEU A 317 13.68 -8.19 9.38
C LEU A 317 13.08 -7.30 8.27
N TYR A 318 12.30 -7.89 7.36
CA TYR A 318 11.57 -7.07 6.37
C TYR A 318 10.63 -6.08 7.05
N LEU A 319 9.85 -6.53 8.04
CA LEU A 319 8.91 -5.67 8.76
C LEU A 319 9.59 -4.55 9.55
N LEU A 320 10.75 -4.81 10.12
CA LEU A 320 11.58 -3.81 10.77
C LEU A 320 12.10 -2.77 9.77
N ARG A 321 12.73 -3.23 8.69
CA ARG A 321 13.29 -2.37 7.65
C ARG A 321 12.24 -1.44 7.04
N GLU A 322 11.01 -1.94 6.85
CA GLU A 322 9.90 -1.18 6.31
C GLU A 322 9.14 -0.37 7.38
N ASN A 323 9.63 -0.33 8.62
CA ASN A 323 9.03 0.37 9.77
C ASN A 323 7.60 -0.07 10.12
N TYR A 324 7.30 -1.36 9.96
CA TYR A 324 6.04 -1.95 10.43
C TYR A 324 6.11 -2.42 11.89
N LEU A 325 7.33 -2.53 12.44
CA LEU A 325 7.63 -2.87 13.82
C LEU A 325 8.65 -1.89 14.38
N ASP A 326 8.58 -1.64 15.69
CA ASP A 326 9.66 -1.00 16.44
C ASP A 326 10.57 -2.09 17.02
N THR A 327 11.86 -1.81 17.06
CA THR A 327 12.79 -2.62 17.83
C THR A 327 12.84 -2.10 19.26
N ASN A 328 12.46 -2.94 20.21
CA ASN A 328 12.77 -2.70 21.63
C ASN A 328 14.08 -3.38 22.04
N ASP A 329 14.71 -4.13 21.13
CA ASP A 329 15.93 -4.89 21.38
C ASP A 329 17.11 -4.30 20.61
N PRO A 330 18.18 -3.87 21.30
CA PRO A 330 19.41 -3.37 20.65
C PRO A 330 20.08 -4.40 19.71
N GLU A 331 19.84 -5.69 19.90
CA GLU A 331 20.36 -6.72 19.00
C GLU A 331 19.64 -6.73 17.65
N ASP A 332 18.36 -6.39 17.62
CA ASP A 332 17.59 -6.27 16.37
C ASP A 332 18.04 -5.03 15.55
N GLU A 333 18.48 -3.93 16.18
CA GLU A 333 19.06 -2.77 15.48
C GLU A 333 20.38 -3.12 14.79
N LEU A 334 21.21 -3.98 15.38
CA LEU A 334 22.48 -4.44 14.81
C LEU A 334 22.30 -5.32 13.56
N LEU A 335 21.12 -5.93 13.38
CA LEU A 335 20.79 -6.77 12.22
C LEU A 335 20.26 -5.94 11.01
N LEU A 336 20.01 -4.64 11.21
CA LEU A 336 19.55 -3.72 10.16
C LEU A 336 20.68 -2.94 9.48
N GLY A 337 21.87 -2.91 10.05
CA GLY A 337 23.10 -2.31 9.48
C GLY A 337 23.89 -3.35 8.74
#